data_a5fff364813258bcd2509b1071e875e6
#
_entry.id   a5fff364813258bcd2509b1071e875e6
#
_cell.length_a   1.000
_cell.length_b   1.000
_cell.length_c   1.000
_cell.angle_alpha   90.00
_cell.angle_beta   90.00
_cell.angle_gamma   90.00
#
_symmetry.space_group_name_H-M   'P 1'
#
loop_
_entity.id
_entity.type
_entity.pdbx_description
1 polymer ?
#
loop_
_entity_poly.entity_id
_entity_poly.type
_entity_poly.pdbx_seq_one_letter_code
_entity_poly.pdbx_strand_id
1 'polypeptide(L)'
;MSLLAAEHALQSAQRAGDVDALDALLHPRCVGVGPDGSVFSKDDDLESHRSGALRITRLEEESLDVREDAVSGVTRLVAAVEAIQGGSAVSARLVYTRLWARTDERWLVLAATLAPAAEPASPDVGGTP
;
A
#
# COMPACT_ATOMS: atom_id res chain seq x y z
N MET A 1 14.58 -2.41 -12.33
CA MET A 1 13.50 -3.09 -11.59
C MET A 1 12.17 -2.80 -12.29
N SER A 2 11.36 -3.82 -12.52
CA SER A 2 10.02 -3.65 -13.07
C SER A 2 9.09 -3.04 -12.03
N LEU A 3 7.97 -2.48 -12.47
CA LEU A 3 6.97 -1.98 -11.53
C LEU A 3 6.43 -3.10 -10.64
N LEU A 4 6.20 -4.29 -11.20
CA LEU A 4 5.78 -5.43 -10.40
C LEU A 4 6.79 -5.74 -9.29
N ALA A 5 8.08 -5.74 -9.60
CA ALA A 5 9.12 -5.98 -8.61
C ALA A 5 9.16 -4.86 -7.56
N ALA A 6 8.97 -3.61 -7.97
CA ALA A 6 8.92 -2.48 -7.04
C ALA A 6 7.73 -2.60 -6.08
N GLU A 7 6.56 -2.99 -6.60
CA GLU A 7 5.36 -3.20 -5.78
C GLU A 7 5.60 -4.31 -4.75
N HIS A 8 6.18 -5.42 -5.16
CA HIS A 8 6.49 -6.51 -4.23
C HIS A 8 7.56 -6.11 -3.20
N ALA A 9 8.55 -5.31 -3.61
CA ALA A 9 9.55 -4.78 -2.68
C ALA A 9 8.90 -3.87 -1.62
N LEU A 10 7.92 -3.07 -2.04
CA LEU A 10 7.19 -2.21 -1.10
C LEU A 10 6.38 -3.04 -0.10
N GLN A 11 5.67 -4.06 -0.56
CA GLN A 11 4.93 -4.96 0.33
C GLN A 11 5.87 -5.64 1.35
N SER A 12 7.02 -6.09 0.90
CA SER A 12 8.01 -6.70 1.80
C SER A 12 8.53 -5.72 2.84
N ALA A 13 8.80 -4.48 2.42
CA ALA A 13 9.25 -3.43 3.34
C ALA A 13 8.17 -3.09 4.37
N GLN A 14 6.91 -3.06 3.96
CA GLN A 14 5.79 -2.83 4.87
C GLN A 14 5.68 -3.95 5.92
N ARG A 15 5.78 -5.21 5.50
CA ARG A 15 5.72 -6.34 6.42
C ARG A 15 6.88 -6.34 7.40
N ALA A 16 8.05 -5.96 6.93
CA ALA A 16 9.26 -5.95 7.77
C ALA A 16 9.39 -4.71 8.64
N GLY A 17 8.60 -3.66 8.36
CA GLY A 17 8.81 -2.37 8.99
C GLY A 17 10.16 -1.77 8.64
N ASP A 18 10.65 -2.06 7.44
CA ASP A 18 11.97 -1.64 6.98
C ASP A 18 11.91 -0.19 6.49
N VAL A 19 12.20 0.73 7.39
CA VAL A 19 12.09 2.17 7.13
C VAL A 19 13.03 2.60 6.01
N ASP A 20 14.24 2.06 5.95
CA ASP A 20 15.19 2.42 4.89
C ASP A 20 14.69 1.97 3.52
N ALA A 21 14.12 0.77 3.42
CA ALA A 21 13.56 0.29 2.18
C ALA A 21 12.32 1.10 1.77
N LEU A 22 11.47 1.44 2.73
CA LEU A 22 10.31 2.31 2.49
C LEU A 22 10.76 3.69 1.99
N ASP A 23 11.77 4.27 2.63
CA ASP A 23 12.32 5.57 2.24
C ASP A 23 12.78 5.54 0.77
N ALA A 24 13.41 4.46 0.35
CA ALA A 24 13.94 4.32 -1.02
C ALA A 24 12.83 4.15 -2.07
N LEU A 25 11.63 3.72 -1.68
CA LEU A 25 10.51 3.45 -2.59
C LEU A 25 9.46 4.55 -2.62
N LEU A 26 9.51 5.50 -1.69
CA LEU A 26 8.55 6.59 -1.62
C LEU A 26 9.17 7.88 -2.16
N HIS A 27 8.45 8.54 -3.07
CA HIS A 27 8.86 9.83 -3.58
C HIS A 27 8.88 10.85 -2.43
N PRO A 28 9.84 11.80 -2.38
CA PRO A 28 9.87 12.81 -1.31
C PRO A 28 8.58 13.61 -1.16
N ARG A 29 7.81 13.75 -2.23
CA ARG A 29 6.54 14.48 -2.25
C ARG A 29 5.33 13.55 -2.24
N CYS A 30 5.53 12.30 -1.85
CA CYS A 30 4.46 11.31 -1.79
C CYS A 30 3.36 11.77 -0.83
N VAL A 31 2.11 11.53 -1.25
CA VAL A 31 0.93 11.78 -0.42
C VAL A 31 0.08 10.51 -0.38
N GLY A 32 -0.40 10.18 0.81
CA GLY A 32 -1.32 9.06 1.00
C GLY A 32 -2.64 9.53 1.58
N VAL A 33 -3.70 8.78 1.28
CA VAL A 33 -5.03 9.00 1.85
C VAL A 33 -5.48 7.69 2.47
N GLY A 34 -5.73 7.71 3.77
CA GLY A 34 -6.16 6.55 4.51
C GLY A 34 -7.64 6.23 4.35
N PRO A 35 -8.10 5.08 4.91
CA PRO A 35 -9.49 4.65 4.76
C PRO A 35 -10.51 5.62 5.34
N ASP A 36 -10.10 6.42 6.30
CA ASP A 36 -10.95 7.45 6.93
C ASP A 36 -10.87 8.81 6.23
N GLY A 37 -10.11 8.89 5.11
CA GLY A 37 -9.91 10.13 4.37
C GLY A 37 -8.78 11.00 4.92
N SER A 38 -8.11 10.59 5.98
CA SER A 38 -6.98 11.36 6.51
C SER A 38 -5.82 11.33 5.52
N VAL A 39 -5.11 12.45 5.43
CA VAL A 39 -3.98 12.62 4.50
C VAL A 39 -2.68 12.52 5.29
N PHE A 40 -1.71 11.78 4.74
CA PHE A 40 -0.41 11.63 5.37
C PHE A 40 0.71 11.80 4.35
N SER A 41 1.84 12.31 4.82
CA SER A 41 3.05 12.50 4.02
C SER A 41 3.95 11.29 4.10
N LYS A 42 5.03 11.29 3.29
CA LYS A 42 6.08 10.30 3.41
C LYS A 42 6.66 10.27 4.82
N ASP A 43 6.94 11.44 5.41
CA ASP A 43 7.51 11.52 6.75
C ASP A 43 6.55 10.94 7.80
N ASP A 44 5.26 11.19 7.65
CA ASP A 44 4.25 10.60 8.54
C ASP A 44 4.27 9.08 8.46
N ASP A 45 4.34 8.55 7.25
CA ASP A 45 4.36 7.10 7.03
C ASP A 45 5.62 6.46 7.62
N LEU A 46 6.78 7.03 7.31
CA LEU A 46 8.05 6.53 7.85
C LEU A 46 8.07 6.58 9.38
N GLU A 47 7.57 7.68 9.96
CA GLU A 47 7.55 7.82 11.41
C GLU A 47 6.61 6.84 12.08
N SER A 48 5.47 6.53 11.47
CA SER A 48 4.55 5.53 12.03
C SER A 48 5.19 4.15 12.12
N HIS A 49 6.00 3.79 11.14
CA HIS A 49 6.75 2.52 11.17
C HIS A 49 7.93 2.59 12.13
N ARG A 50 8.67 3.69 12.14
CA ARG A 50 9.85 3.87 12.99
C ARG A 50 9.49 3.83 14.47
N SER A 51 8.41 4.49 14.85
CA SER A 51 7.95 4.57 16.24
C SER A 51 7.23 3.31 16.73
N GLY A 52 6.81 2.44 15.81
CA GLY A 52 5.98 1.29 16.12
C GLY A 52 4.50 1.64 16.29
N ALA A 53 4.09 2.88 16.00
CA ALA A 53 2.67 3.24 16.00
C ALA A 53 1.87 2.40 15.01
N LEU A 54 2.53 1.96 13.94
CA LEU A 54 1.97 1.02 12.98
C LEU A 54 2.98 -0.12 12.79
N ARG A 55 2.55 -1.36 13.05
CA ARG A 55 3.31 -2.56 12.73
C ARG A 55 2.42 -3.49 11.93
N ILE A 56 2.78 -3.70 10.67
CA ILE A 56 2.07 -4.66 9.83
C ILE A 56 2.62 -6.04 10.13
N THR A 57 1.78 -6.90 10.70
CA THR A 57 2.17 -8.26 11.08
C THR A 57 1.84 -9.27 10.01
N ARG A 58 0.90 -8.93 9.12
CA ARG A 58 0.55 -9.76 7.96
C ARG A 58 0.07 -8.86 6.85
N LEU A 59 0.57 -9.09 5.65
CA LEU A 59 0.07 -8.47 4.43
C LEU A 59 0.10 -9.54 3.37
N GLU A 60 -1.08 -10.02 2.97
CA GLU A 60 -1.22 -11.12 2.03
C GLU A 60 -1.91 -10.62 0.77
N GLU A 61 -1.21 -10.66 -0.34
CA GLU A 61 -1.74 -10.27 -1.63
C GLU A 61 -2.83 -11.24 -2.07
N GLU A 62 -4.02 -10.72 -2.35
CA GLU A 62 -5.13 -11.50 -2.90
C GLU A 62 -5.25 -11.27 -4.40
N SER A 63 -5.07 -10.03 -4.85
CA SER A 63 -4.99 -9.71 -6.27
C SER A 63 -4.12 -8.48 -6.47
N LEU A 64 -3.51 -8.40 -7.65
CA LEU A 64 -2.66 -7.28 -8.01
C LEU A 64 -2.80 -6.99 -9.49
N ASP A 65 -3.19 -5.76 -9.81
CA ASP A 65 -3.17 -5.23 -11.16
C ASP A 65 -2.01 -4.24 -11.29
N VAL A 66 -1.28 -4.35 -12.38
CA VAL A 66 -0.12 -3.49 -12.66
C VAL A 66 -0.29 -2.90 -14.06
N ARG A 67 -0.19 -1.58 -14.16
CA ARG A 67 -0.21 -0.87 -15.44
C ARG A 67 0.92 0.12 -15.45
N GLU A 68 1.73 0.10 -16.51
CA GLU A 68 2.88 1.00 -16.60
C GLU A 68 3.11 1.47 -18.02
N ASP A 69 3.67 2.66 -18.13
CA ASP A 69 4.29 3.17 -19.35
C ASP A 69 5.74 3.57 -19.02
N ALA A 70 6.37 4.36 -19.90
CA ALA A 70 7.79 4.67 -19.75
C ALA A 70 8.12 5.48 -18.49
N VAL A 71 7.17 6.29 -17.99
CA VAL A 71 7.46 7.26 -16.91
C VAL A 71 6.49 7.18 -15.75
N SER A 72 5.39 6.45 -15.87
CA SER A 72 4.39 6.36 -14.81
C SER A 72 3.78 4.96 -14.74
N GLY A 73 3.15 4.68 -13.62
CA GLY A 73 2.47 3.42 -13.43
C GLY A 73 1.44 3.48 -12.32
N VAL A 74 0.54 2.51 -12.35
CA VAL A 74 -0.47 2.33 -11.30
C VAL A 74 -0.45 0.87 -10.88
N THR A 75 -0.45 0.65 -9.57
CA THR A 75 -0.69 -0.67 -8.99
C THR A 75 -1.96 -0.61 -8.17
N ARG A 76 -2.76 -1.67 -8.26
CA ARG A 76 -3.94 -1.84 -7.43
C ARG A 76 -3.84 -3.19 -6.75
N LEU A 77 -3.60 -3.13 -5.45
CA LEU A 77 -3.41 -4.31 -4.61
C LEU A 77 -4.65 -4.51 -3.74
N VAL A 78 -5.22 -5.71 -3.76
CA VAL A 78 -6.18 -6.13 -2.74
C VAL A 78 -5.46 -7.09 -1.81
N ALA A 79 -5.43 -6.75 -0.53
CA ALA A 79 -4.68 -7.52 0.45
C ALA A 79 -5.46 -7.75 1.73
N ALA A 80 -5.22 -8.90 2.36
CA ALA A 80 -5.61 -9.15 3.73
C ALA A 80 -4.50 -8.63 4.63
N VAL A 81 -4.82 -7.74 5.55
CA VAL A 81 -3.85 -7.05 6.39
C VAL A 81 -4.18 -7.28 7.87
N GLU A 82 -3.17 -7.64 8.64
CA GLU A 82 -3.23 -7.64 10.09
C GLU A 82 -2.12 -6.71 10.58
N ALA A 83 -2.44 -5.89 11.55
CA ALA A 83 -1.50 -4.88 12.04
C ALA A 83 -1.76 -4.57 13.51
N ILE A 84 -0.75 -4.00 14.15
CA ILE A 84 -0.88 -3.34 15.44
C ILE A 84 -0.84 -1.84 15.17
N GLN A 85 -1.89 -1.14 15.53
CA GLN A 85 -2.02 0.28 15.30
C GLN A 85 -2.38 0.97 16.61
N GLY A 86 -1.51 1.87 17.08
CA GLY A 86 -1.72 2.53 18.36
C GLY A 86 -1.86 1.55 19.52
N GLY A 87 -1.18 0.40 19.46
CA GLY A 87 -1.23 -0.65 20.48
C GLY A 87 -2.41 -1.62 20.33
N SER A 88 -3.30 -1.41 19.36
CA SER A 88 -4.47 -2.26 19.16
C SER A 88 -4.32 -3.12 17.92
N ALA A 89 -4.71 -4.39 18.02
CA ALA A 89 -4.72 -5.29 16.88
C ALA A 89 -5.87 -4.94 15.94
N VAL A 90 -5.58 -4.81 14.65
CA VAL A 90 -6.57 -4.54 13.63
C VAL A 90 -6.42 -5.54 12.49
N SER A 91 -7.54 -5.88 11.85
CA SER A 91 -7.57 -6.74 10.67
C SER A 91 -8.51 -6.12 9.65
N ALA A 92 -8.08 -6.10 8.38
CA ALA A 92 -8.90 -5.53 7.32
C ALA A 92 -8.50 -6.12 5.98
N ARG A 93 -9.46 -6.16 5.04
CA ARG A 93 -9.15 -6.30 3.62
C ARG A 93 -9.10 -4.89 3.03
N LEU A 94 -8.00 -4.55 2.42
CA LEU A 94 -7.74 -3.20 1.92
C LEU A 94 -7.41 -3.23 0.43
N VAL A 95 -7.84 -2.16 -0.25
CA VAL A 95 -7.37 -1.86 -1.59
C VAL A 95 -6.36 -0.73 -1.48
N TYR A 96 -5.15 -1.00 -1.95
CA TYR A 96 -4.11 0.01 -2.09
C TYR A 96 -4.02 0.38 -3.56
N THR A 97 -4.35 1.62 -3.88
CA THR A 97 -4.15 2.14 -5.23
C THR A 97 -2.98 3.10 -5.17
N ARG A 98 -1.91 2.77 -5.89
CA ARG A 98 -0.67 3.54 -5.89
C ARG A 98 -0.37 4.08 -7.27
N LEU A 99 -0.05 5.36 -7.32
CA LEU A 99 0.50 6.00 -8.50
C LEU A 99 2.01 6.07 -8.33
N TRP A 100 2.71 5.51 -9.32
CA TRP A 100 4.17 5.46 -9.33
C TRP A 100 4.72 6.37 -10.41
N ALA A 101 5.85 7.01 -10.11
CA ALA A 101 6.63 7.77 -11.08
C ALA A 101 7.98 7.10 -11.27
N ARG A 102 8.45 7.05 -12.51
CA ARG A 102 9.78 6.53 -12.80
C ARG A 102 10.76 7.68 -12.93
N THR A 103 11.74 7.72 -12.03
CA THR A 103 12.74 8.77 -11.93
C THR A 103 14.11 8.12 -11.87
N ASP A 104 15.01 8.45 -12.80
CA ASP A 104 16.36 7.87 -12.86
C ASP A 104 16.32 6.34 -12.83
N GLU A 105 15.41 5.76 -13.62
CA GLU A 105 15.20 4.32 -13.74
C GLU A 105 14.69 3.64 -12.45
N ARG A 106 14.26 4.45 -11.47
CA ARG A 106 13.69 3.95 -10.22
C ARG A 106 12.21 4.25 -10.16
N TRP A 107 11.44 3.27 -9.69
CA TRP A 107 10.02 3.47 -9.41
C TRP A 107 9.83 3.99 -7.99
N LEU A 108 9.14 5.13 -7.87
CA LEU A 108 8.83 5.75 -6.58
C LEU A 108 7.33 6.00 -6.50
N VAL A 109 6.73 5.70 -5.34
CA VAL A 109 5.31 5.99 -5.10
C VAL A 109 5.15 7.50 -4.97
N LEU A 110 4.30 8.08 -5.81
CA LEU A 110 3.98 9.51 -5.76
C LEU A 110 2.70 9.76 -4.97
N ALA A 111 1.73 8.87 -5.06
CA ALA A 111 0.48 8.97 -4.32
C ALA A 111 -0.09 7.59 -4.06
N ALA A 112 -0.86 7.45 -2.98
CA ALA A 112 -1.53 6.21 -2.66
C ALA A 112 -2.85 6.48 -1.95
N THR A 113 -3.85 5.65 -2.24
CA THR A 113 -5.08 5.62 -1.46
C THR A 113 -5.28 4.24 -0.89
N LEU A 114 -5.81 4.20 0.33
CA LEU A 114 -6.18 2.97 1.01
C LEU A 114 -7.67 3.01 1.27
N ALA A 115 -8.38 1.97 0.88
CA ALA A 115 -9.82 1.87 1.09
C ALA A 115 -10.18 0.45 1.52
N PRO A 116 -11.27 0.27 2.28
CA PRO A 116 -11.76 -1.08 2.54
C PRO A 116 -12.11 -1.78 1.22
N ALA A 117 -11.72 -3.04 1.09
CA ALA A 117 -12.10 -3.83 -0.06
C ALA A 117 -13.56 -4.29 0.10
N ALA A 118 -14.30 -4.27 -1.00
CA ALA A 118 -15.65 -4.83 -0.99
C ALA A 118 -15.60 -6.33 -0.71
N GLU A 119 -16.54 -6.82 0.10
CA GLU A 119 -16.69 -8.25 0.31
C GLU A 119 -17.06 -8.93 -1.00
N PRO A 120 -16.48 -10.10 -1.30
CA PRO A 120 -16.94 -10.87 -2.45
C PRO A 120 -18.43 -11.20 -2.29
N ALA A 121 -19.21 -11.02 -3.34
CA ALA A 121 -20.62 -11.44 -3.32
C ALA A 121 -20.67 -12.96 -3.11
N SER A 122 -21.49 -13.42 -2.16
CA SER A 122 -21.75 -14.84 -2.04
C SER A 122 -22.65 -15.29 -3.18
N PRO A 123 -22.67 -16.60 -3.53
CA PRO A 123 -23.57 -17.10 -4.55
C PRO A 123 -25.04 -16.77 -4.28
N ASP A 124 -25.43 -16.68 -3.02
CA ASP A 124 -26.81 -16.41 -2.62
C ASP A 124 -27.25 -14.98 -2.90
N VAL A 125 -26.30 -14.04 -2.87
CA VAL A 125 -26.57 -12.63 -3.10
C VAL A 125 -25.91 -12.12 -4.37
N GLY A 126 -25.23 -13.01 -5.08
CA GLY A 126 -24.49 -12.64 -6.28
C GLY A 126 -25.36 -12.12 -7.41
N GLY A 127 -26.62 -12.43 -7.40
CA GLY A 127 -27.56 -11.90 -8.38
C GLY A 127 -28.00 -10.48 -8.12
N THR A 128 -27.58 -9.91 -7.02
CA THR A 128 -27.92 -8.54 -6.65
C THR A 128 -26.82 -7.63 -7.14
N PRO A 129 -27.06 -6.87 -8.19
CA PRO A 129 -26.04 -5.96 -8.68
C PRO A 129 -25.72 -4.90 -7.67
#